data_d73cfc0b5212b5d91a9d2f45089bce9f
#
_entry.id   d73cfc0b5212b5d91a9d2f45089bce9f
#
_cell.length_a   1.000
_cell.length_b   1.000
_cell.length_c   1.000
_cell.angle_alpha   90.00
_cell.angle_beta   90.00
_cell.angle_gamma   90.00
#
_symmetry.space_group_name_H-M   'P 1'
#
loop_
_entity.id
_entity.type
_entity.pdbx_description
1 polymer ?
#
loop_
_entity_poly.entity_id
_entity_poly.type
_entity_poly.pdbx_seq_one_letter_code
_entity_poly.pdbx_strand_id
1 'polypeptide(L)'
;MRDLTIEAQPYEGERHEKAWGHELWIINNELYCGKLLVFKKDKQFSMHFHLLKDEAWYISKGEFQYTYIDTETADYNHVIVREGDCIHLMPGQPHQMLALEEGSCIFEVSTQHFDSDSYRVGKGSSQLDPENLPF
;
A
#
# COMPACT_ATOMS: atom_id res chain seq x y z
N MET A 1 17.12 -22.08 7.32
CA MET A 1 16.61 -23.32 6.66
C MET A 1 15.13 -23.44 6.94
N ARG A 2 14.36 -23.80 5.93
CA ARG A 2 12.92 -24.03 6.10
C ARG A 2 12.70 -25.31 6.93
N ASP A 3 11.79 -25.24 7.89
CA ASP A 3 11.36 -26.40 8.66
C ASP A 3 10.38 -27.23 7.81
N LEU A 4 10.83 -28.38 7.35
CA LEU A 4 10.02 -29.27 6.50
C LEU A 4 9.06 -30.16 7.31
N THR A 5 9.07 -30.07 8.64
CA THR A 5 8.14 -30.82 9.49
C THR A 5 6.83 -30.06 9.72
N ILE A 6 6.76 -28.78 9.38
CA ILE A 6 5.55 -27.97 9.49
C ILE A 6 4.60 -28.36 8.38
N GLU A 7 3.40 -28.79 8.73
CA GLU A 7 2.33 -29.09 7.79
C GLU A 7 1.76 -27.80 7.21
N ALA A 8 1.36 -27.83 5.92
CA ALA A 8 0.74 -26.70 5.24
C ALA A 8 -0.72 -26.55 5.70
N GLN A 9 -0.93 -25.83 6.77
CA GLN A 9 -2.26 -25.57 7.34
C GLN A 9 -2.77 -24.19 6.90
N PRO A 10 -4.09 -24.04 6.71
CA PRO A 10 -4.67 -22.70 6.56
C PRO A 10 -4.36 -21.83 7.77
N TYR A 11 -4.14 -20.55 7.54
CA TYR A 11 -3.92 -19.56 8.59
C TYR A 11 -4.64 -18.26 8.25
N GLU A 12 -4.90 -17.44 9.25
CA GLU A 12 -5.45 -16.11 9.07
C GLU A 12 -4.31 -15.13 8.86
N GLY A 13 -4.50 -14.19 7.93
CA GLY A 13 -3.58 -13.09 7.74
C GLY A 13 -3.64 -12.12 8.93
N GLU A 14 -2.66 -11.25 9.01
CA GLU A 14 -2.56 -10.23 10.06
C GLU A 14 -3.24 -8.96 9.60
N ARG A 15 -4.30 -8.54 10.30
CA ARG A 15 -5.11 -7.38 9.93
C ARG A 15 -4.63 -6.12 10.67
N HIS A 16 -4.45 -5.02 9.91
CA HIS A 16 -4.07 -3.72 10.42
C HIS A 16 -5.11 -2.68 10.01
N GLU A 17 -5.82 -2.09 10.98
CA GLU A 17 -6.80 -1.05 10.70
C GLU A 17 -6.10 0.28 10.41
N LYS A 18 -6.62 1.00 9.40
CA LYS A 18 -6.15 2.31 8.97
C LYS A 18 -7.33 3.26 8.83
N ALA A 19 -7.08 4.57 8.89
CA ALA A 19 -8.15 5.55 8.67
C ALA A 19 -8.76 5.46 7.26
N TRP A 20 -7.99 4.97 6.28
CA TRP A 20 -8.45 4.81 4.91
C TRP A 20 -9.09 3.43 4.62
N GLY A 21 -9.04 2.49 5.56
CA GLY A 21 -9.53 1.13 5.38
C GLY A 21 -8.73 0.16 6.23
N HIS A 22 -8.22 -0.89 5.61
CA HIS A 22 -7.36 -1.85 6.33
C HIS A 22 -6.38 -2.52 5.38
N GLU A 23 -5.31 -3.04 5.98
CA GLU A 23 -4.36 -3.95 5.31
C GLU A 23 -4.56 -5.35 5.88
N LEU A 24 -4.53 -6.34 5.01
CA LEU A 24 -4.41 -7.74 5.41
C LEU A 24 -3.03 -8.22 4.96
N TRP A 25 -2.17 -8.49 5.92
CA TRP A 25 -0.84 -9.03 5.63
C TRP A 25 -0.96 -10.54 5.48
N ILE A 26 -0.86 -11.01 4.24
CA ILE A 26 -0.92 -12.45 3.94
C ILE A 26 0.37 -13.10 4.39
N ILE A 27 1.51 -12.47 4.10
CA ILE A 27 2.83 -12.92 4.50
C ILE A 27 3.80 -11.73 4.45
N ASN A 28 4.76 -11.72 5.37
CA ASN A 28 5.87 -10.76 5.33
C ASN A 28 7.08 -11.41 5.99
N ASN A 29 8.09 -11.72 5.22
CA ASN A 29 9.33 -12.33 5.70
C ASN A 29 10.53 -11.82 4.89
N GLU A 30 11.70 -12.38 5.13
CA GLU A 30 12.94 -11.95 4.49
C GLU A 30 12.98 -12.24 2.98
N LEU A 31 12.06 -13.05 2.46
CA LEU A 31 12.03 -13.42 1.04
C LEU A 31 11.02 -12.59 0.25
N TYR A 32 9.84 -12.32 0.82
CA TYR A 32 8.77 -11.59 0.12
C TYR A 32 7.66 -11.15 1.06
N CYS A 33 6.81 -10.28 0.52
CA CYS A 33 5.63 -9.77 1.21
C CYS A 33 4.42 -9.80 0.29
N GLY A 34 3.28 -10.18 0.82
CA GLY A 34 1.99 -10.12 0.12
C GLY A 34 0.94 -9.49 1.02
N LYS A 35 0.23 -8.48 0.51
CA LYS A 35 -0.81 -7.77 1.26
C LYS A 35 -2.04 -7.51 0.40
N LEU A 36 -3.20 -7.43 1.04
CA LEU A 36 -4.39 -6.80 0.49
C LEU A 36 -4.57 -5.45 1.17
N LEU A 37 -4.80 -4.42 0.38
CA LEU A 37 -5.08 -3.06 0.84
C LEU A 37 -6.51 -2.75 0.45
N VAL A 38 -7.42 -2.67 1.43
CA VAL A 38 -8.86 -2.47 1.19
C VAL A 38 -9.26 -1.08 1.66
N PHE A 39 -9.88 -0.31 0.77
CA PHE A 39 -10.12 1.12 0.98
C PHE A 39 -11.59 1.45 1.15
N LYS A 40 -11.85 2.44 2.01
CA LYS A 40 -13.12 3.14 2.05
C LYS A 40 -13.12 4.20 0.94
N LYS A 41 -14.29 4.44 0.35
CA LYS A 41 -14.46 5.46 -0.68
C LYS A 41 -13.97 6.84 -0.20
N ASP A 42 -13.30 7.56 -1.08
CA ASP A 42 -12.77 8.92 -0.88
C ASP A 42 -11.66 9.01 0.18
N LYS A 43 -11.07 7.87 0.55
CA LYS A 43 -9.95 7.81 1.48
C LYS A 43 -8.65 7.47 0.75
N GLN A 44 -7.54 7.88 1.36
CA GLN A 44 -6.20 7.74 0.78
C GLN A 44 -5.17 7.48 1.88
N PHE A 45 -4.10 6.76 1.53
CA PHE A 45 -2.92 6.73 2.40
C PHE A 45 -2.02 7.94 2.10
N SER A 46 -0.98 8.13 2.90
CA SER A 46 -0.05 9.26 2.73
C SER A 46 0.72 9.17 1.43
N MET A 47 1.10 10.31 0.86
CA MET A 47 2.14 10.37 -0.14
C MET A 47 3.45 9.98 0.54
N HIS A 48 4.02 8.84 0.17
CA HIS A 48 5.23 8.31 0.80
C HIS A 48 6.07 7.49 -0.18
N PHE A 49 7.28 7.18 0.22
CA PHE A 49 8.18 6.30 -0.53
C PHE A 49 8.90 5.34 0.39
N HIS A 50 9.44 4.29 -0.19
CA HIS A 50 10.29 3.32 0.49
C HIS A 50 11.68 3.35 -0.15
N LEU A 51 12.73 3.15 0.62
CA LEU A 51 14.10 3.10 0.10
C LEU A 51 14.55 1.66 -0.19
N LEU A 52 14.03 0.70 0.57
CA LEU A 52 14.41 -0.71 0.45
C LEU A 52 13.39 -1.52 -0.33
N LYS A 53 12.10 -1.26 -0.09
CA LYS A 53 11.02 -2.06 -0.67
C LYS A 53 10.85 -1.79 -2.16
N ASP A 54 10.88 -2.86 -2.94
CA ASP A 54 10.44 -2.90 -4.32
C ASP A 54 9.08 -3.58 -4.32
N GLU A 55 8.05 -2.95 -4.89
CA GLU A 55 6.69 -3.46 -4.84
C GLU A 55 5.97 -3.34 -6.17
N ALA A 56 5.04 -4.25 -6.38
CA ALA A 56 4.11 -4.17 -7.50
C ALA A 56 2.70 -4.34 -6.99
N TRP A 57 1.76 -3.62 -7.59
CA TRP A 57 0.36 -3.65 -7.23
C TRP A 57 -0.47 -4.19 -8.39
N TYR A 58 -1.47 -4.98 -8.04
CA TYR A 58 -2.55 -5.38 -8.93
C TYR A 58 -3.84 -4.80 -8.36
N ILE A 59 -4.58 -4.05 -9.19
CA ILE A 59 -5.87 -3.52 -8.79
C ILE A 59 -6.89 -4.65 -8.91
N SER A 60 -7.23 -5.26 -7.77
CA SER A 60 -8.10 -6.44 -7.74
C SER A 60 -9.58 -6.09 -7.73
N LYS A 61 -9.93 -4.85 -7.35
CA LYS A 61 -11.31 -4.37 -7.31
C LYS A 61 -11.34 -2.85 -7.30
N GLY A 62 -12.34 -2.27 -7.96
CA GLY A 62 -12.65 -0.84 -7.88
C GLY A 62 -11.78 0.04 -8.76
N GLU A 63 -11.64 1.29 -8.31
CA GLU A 63 -11.00 2.34 -9.08
C GLU A 63 -10.28 3.30 -8.14
N PHE A 64 -9.09 3.76 -8.57
CA PHE A 64 -8.27 4.67 -7.77
C PHE A 64 -7.76 5.82 -8.63
N GLN A 65 -7.54 6.96 -7.99
CA GLN A 65 -6.64 7.98 -8.51
C GLN A 65 -5.25 7.68 -7.95
N TYR A 66 -4.35 7.26 -8.83
CA TYR A 66 -2.94 7.03 -8.52
C TYR A 66 -2.19 8.33 -8.73
N THR A 67 -1.49 8.80 -7.69
CA THR A 67 -0.65 9.99 -7.75
C THR A 67 0.79 9.58 -7.47
N TYR A 68 1.69 10.02 -8.33
CA TYR A 68 3.12 9.84 -8.11
C TYR A 68 3.88 11.13 -8.39
N ILE A 69 5.06 11.26 -7.78
CA ILE A 69 5.91 12.43 -7.97
C ILE A 69 7.06 12.03 -8.88
N ASP A 70 7.24 12.80 -9.98
CA ASP A 70 8.43 12.69 -10.83
C ASP A 70 9.62 13.16 -10.02
N THR A 71 10.58 12.27 -9.75
CA THR A 71 11.72 12.59 -8.88
C THR A 71 12.77 13.49 -9.53
N GLU A 72 12.70 13.70 -10.85
CA GLU A 72 13.59 14.65 -11.55
C GLU A 72 13.04 16.07 -11.52
N THR A 73 11.71 16.23 -11.68
CA THR A 73 11.06 17.54 -11.80
C THR A 73 10.28 17.95 -10.57
N ALA A 74 9.98 17.00 -9.67
CA ALA A 74 9.09 17.16 -8.53
C ALA A 74 7.61 17.40 -8.91
N ASP A 75 7.26 17.18 -10.17
CA ASP A 75 5.89 17.31 -10.63
C ASP A 75 5.01 16.18 -10.10
N TYR A 76 3.77 16.52 -9.72
CA TYR A 76 2.75 15.55 -9.36
C TYR A 76 2.01 15.09 -10.62
N ASN A 77 1.90 13.77 -10.76
CA ASN A 77 1.20 13.15 -11.89
C ASN A 77 0.04 12.31 -11.36
N HIS A 78 -1.10 12.39 -12.04
CA HIS A 78 -2.31 11.67 -11.66
C HIS A 78 -2.75 10.76 -12.80
N VAL A 79 -3.09 9.51 -12.44
CA VAL A 79 -3.60 8.51 -13.40
C VAL A 79 -4.75 7.78 -12.74
N ILE A 80 -5.83 7.55 -13.48
CA ILE A 80 -6.92 6.69 -13.02
C ILE A 80 -6.55 5.25 -13.34
N VAL A 81 -6.57 4.40 -12.33
CA VAL A 81 -6.31 2.96 -12.46
C VAL A 81 -7.52 2.16 -11.99
N ARG A 82 -7.76 1.02 -12.63
CA ARG A 82 -8.95 0.20 -12.45
C ARG A 82 -8.60 -1.25 -12.30
N GLU A 83 -9.60 -2.04 -11.92
CA GLU A 83 -9.51 -3.50 -11.87
C GLU A 83 -8.79 -4.06 -13.10
N GLY A 84 -7.75 -4.84 -12.85
CA GLY A 84 -6.91 -5.43 -13.89
C GLY A 84 -5.60 -4.68 -14.16
N ASP A 85 -5.48 -3.43 -13.72
CA ASP A 85 -4.24 -2.67 -13.91
C ASP A 85 -3.15 -3.12 -12.95
N CYS A 86 -1.90 -3.05 -13.40
CA CYS A 86 -0.72 -3.30 -12.59
C CYS A 86 0.15 -2.06 -12.52
N ILE A 87 0.78 -1.84 -11.37
CA ILE A 87 1.72 -0.73 -11.15
C ILE A 87 2.98 -1.28 -10.51
N HIS A 88 4.14 -0.92 -11.05
CA HIS A 88 5.43 -1.23 -10.44
C HIS A 88 5.98 0.02 -9.75
N LEU A 89 6.23 -0.09 -8.46
CA LEU A 89 6.75 1.00 -7.64
C LEU A 89 8.16 0.64 -7.19
N MET A 90 9.14 1.22 -7.85
CA MET A 90 10.54 1.01 -7.52
C MET A 90 10.92 1.74 -6.23
N PRO A 91 11.98 1.29 -5.53
CA PRO A 91 12.50 2.04 -4.39
C PRO A 91 12.73 3.52 -4.72
N GLY A 92 12.35 4.41 -3.80
CA GLY A 92 12.51 5.85 -3.96
C GLY A 92 11.37 6.55 -4.69
N GLN A 93 10.38 5.83 -5.23
CA GLN A 93 9.25 6.43 -5.95
C GLN A 93 8.16 6.85 -4.99
N PRO A 94 7.92 8.17 -4.80
CA PRO A 94 6.79 8.65 -3.99
C PRO A 94 5.47 8.33 -4.68
N HIS A 95 4.51 7.84 -3.90
CA HIS A 95 3.22 7.38 -4.42
C HIS A 95 2.10 7.54 -3.40
N GLN A 96 0.88 7.68 -3.93
CA GLN A 96 -0.35 7.81 -3.14
C GLN A 96 -1.53 7.27 -3.94
N MET A 97 -2.48 6.62 -3.27
CA MET A 97 -3.71 6.12 -3.88
C MET A 97 -4.93 6.69 -3.16
N LEU A 98 -5.84 7.25 -3.93
CA LEU A 98 -7.15 7.70 -3.47
C LEU A 98 -8.21 6.77 -4.05
N ALA A 99 -8.98 6.11 -3.19
CA ALA A 99 -10.05 5.21 -3.63
C ALA A 99 -11.25 6.03 -4.12
N LEU A 100 -11.74 5.70 -5.31
CA LEU A 100 -12.90 6.36 -5.91
C LEU A 100 -14.19 5.58 -5.69
N GLU A 101 -14.10 4.32 -5.26
CA GLU A 101 -15.23 3.45 -4.97
C GLU A 101 -15.05 2.75 -3.64
N GLU A 102 -16.18 2.45 -2.97
CA GLU A 102 -16.16 1.69 -1.71
C GLU A 102 -15.64 0.28 -1.94
N GLY A 103 -14.73 -0.16 -1.06
CA GLY A 103 -14.15 -1.50 -1.14
C GLY A 103 -13.12 -1.70 -2.23
N SER A 104 -12.63 -0.61 -2.84
CA SER A 104 -11.52 -0.71 -3.80
C SER A 104 -10.33 -1.40 -3.15
N CYS A 105 -9.69 -2.32 -3.88
CA CYS A 105 -8.69 -3.21 -3.31
C CYS A 105 -7.46 -3.32 -4.19
N ILE A 106 -6.30 -3.23 -3.53
CA ILE A 106 -4.99 -3.44 -4.14
C ILE A 106 -4.43 -4.76 -3.59
N PHE A 107 -3.93 -5.61 -4.48
CA PHE A 107 -3.09 -6.74 -4.09
C PHE A 107 -1.62 -6.33 -4.28
N GLU A 108 -0.88 -6.27 -3.17
CA GLU A 108 0.54 -5.91 -3.17
C GLU A 108 1.40 -7.16 -3.11
N VAL A 109 2.38 -7.27 -4.00
CA VAL A 109 3.49 -8.21 -3.91
C VAL A 109 4.77 -7.39 -3.82
N SER A 110 5.64 -7.72 -2.88
CA SER A 110 6.83 -6.91 -2.64
C SER A 110 7.96 -7.71 -1.98
N THR A 111 9.12 -7.07 -1.91
CA THR A 111 10.17 -7.50 -0.99
C THR A 111 9.70 -7.26 0.45
N GLN A 112 10.49 -7.68 1.43
CA GLN A 112 10.14 -7.56 2.84
C GLN A 112 9.70 -6.15 3.22
N HIS A 113 8.60 -6.05 3.96
CA HIS A 113 8.11 -4.79 4.49
C HIS A 113 8.72 -4.51 5.86
N PHE A 114 9.20 -3.27 6.03
CA PHE A 114 9.66 -2.73 7.32
C PHE A 114 8.92 -1.42 7.58
N ASP A 115 8.26 -1.28 8.73
CA ASP A 115 7.56 -0.04 9.09
C ASP A 115 8.51 1.16 9.10
N SER A 116 9.78 0.93 9.45
CA SER A 116 10.82 1.97 9.44
C SER A 116 11.24 2.43 8.05
N ASP A 117 10.88 1.68 7.00
CA ASP A 117 11.22 1.98 5.61
C ASP A 117 10.06 2.71 4.91
N SER A 118 9.46 3.68 5.58
CA SER A 118 8.38 4.48 5.02
C SER A 118 8.63 5.95 5.34
N TYR A 119 8.76 6.76 4.30
CA TYR A 119 9.11 8.17 4.40
C TYR A 119 7.96 9.00 3.85
N ARG A 120 7.29 9.71 4.73
CA ARG A 120 6.08 10.46 4.41
C ARG A 120 6.43 11.84 3.87
N VAL A 121 5.87 12.20 2.71
CA VAL A 121 6.06 13.53 2.09
C VAL A 121 4.76 14.31 1.95
N GLY A 122 3.61 13.65 2.16
CA GLY A 122 2.30 14.29 2.15
C GLY A 122 1.33 13.54 3.03
N LYS A 123 0.25 14.20 3.45
CA LYS A 123 -0.72 13.62 4.39
C LYS A 123 -1.71 12.70 3.68
N GLY A 124 -2.03 11.57 4.32
CA GLY A 124 -3.13 10.69 3.95
C GLY A 124 -4.28 10.80 4.95
N SER A 125 -5.28 9.94 4.82
CA SER A 125 -6.47 9.95 5.69
C SER A 125 -6.11 9.77 7.17
N SER A 126 -5.10 8.94 7.48
CA SER A 126 -4.67 8.74 8.87
C SER A 126 -4.09 10.00 9.50
N GLN A 127 -3.36 10.82 8.74
CA GLN A 127 -2.76 12.06 9.21
C GLN A 127 -3.77 13.22 9.26
N LEU A 128 -4.85 13.11 8.48
CA LEU A 128 -5.93 14.11 8.44
C LEU A 128 -7.08 13.78 9.39
N ASP A 129 -7.05 12.59 10.02
CA ASP A 129 -8.04 12.18 11.01
C ASP A 129 -7.97 13.12 12.21
N PRO A 130 -9.08 13.77 12.63
CA PRO A 130 -9.09 14.68 13.77
C PRO A 130 -8.53 14.07 15.05
N GLU A 131 -8.69 12.77 15.27
CA GLU A 131 -8.18 12.08 16.46
C GLU A 131 -6.66 11.91 16.45
N ASN A 132 -6.04 12.01 15.27
CA ASN A 132 -4.59 11.84 15.10
C ASN A 132 -3.84 13.14 14.83
N LEU A 133 -4.53 14.29 14.78
CA LEU A 133 -3.88 15.57 14.53
C LEU A 133 -3.16 16.05 15.80
N PRO A 134 -1.90 16.50 15.67
CA PRO A 134 -1.19 17.11 16.80
C PRO A 134 -1.73 18.51 17.07
N PHE A 135 -2.10 18.78 18.30
CA PHE A 135 -2.57 20.08 18.73
C PHE A 135 -1.71 20.60 19.87
#